data_b635e33c0159ad00d73772f59d91d567
#
_entry.id   b635e33c0159ad00d73772f59d91d567
#
_cell.length_a   1.000
_cell.length_b   1.000
_cell.length_c   1.000
_cell.angle_alpha   90.00
_cell.angle_beta   90.00
_cell.angle_gamma   90.00
#
_symmetry.space_group_name_H-M   'P 1'
#
loop_
_entity.id
_entity.type
_entity.pdbx_description
1 polymer ?
#
loop_
_entity_poly.entity_id
_entity_poly.type
_entity_poly.pdbx_seq_one_letter_code
_entity_poly.pdbx_strand_id
1 'polypeptide(L)'
;MKHSILYPKYSSAETLLISFVGMKQQEVAVKPHVVVVLHPDSEILDEVVVTGYGNFKKASFTGAASTVNTGNLENVPVISVEEKLSGSVPGVSLSSSSSNPGAVSSIRIRGMGSINAGNDPLYVIDGTPVTSGNVSEFTYSDAGTNILATLNTNDIESITVIKDAAAASLYGSRAANGVIVITTKSGSQGKTKVNFRSDWGFSNMAINYRPQLSGDERRELLWTGLKNYGLYGQGASEAEAAAFADSNIDSFAAKPANGWTDWKDELFKTGGHQNYQVSVSGGGQNTQFYSSLSYTKQDGIIQNQGLERFTGNANLTHTFKRLTVQVTSQFSKMIQKKTNEGTSYDGAVANYAFFQSPSSTPYNEDGSLNNG
;
A
#
# COMPACT_ATOMS: atom_id res chain seq x y z
N MET A 1 -1.97 -29.25 36.60
CA MET A 1 -2.60 -30.51 36.09
C MET A 1 -1.52 -31.56 35.95
N LYS A 2 -1.70 -32.75 36.56
CA LYS A 2 -0.77 -33.86 36.35
C LYS A 2 -1.29 -34.66 35.15
N HIS A 3 -0.56 -34.67 34.07
CA HIS A 3 -0.84 -35.55 32.94
C HIS A 3 0.15 -36.71 32.97
N SER A 4 -0.36 -37.95 32.97
CA SER A 4 0.46 -39.15 32.86
C SER A 4 0.47 -39.59 31.38
N ILE A 5 1.65 -39.76 30.81
CA ILE A 5 1.85 -40.27 29.46
C ILE A 5 2.37 -41.71 29.59
N LEU A 6 1.66 -42.68 29.03
CA LEU A 6 2.05 -44.08 28.96
C LEU A 6 2.76 -44.36 27.62
N TYR A 7 3.98 -44.84 27.68
CA TYR A 7 4.74 -45.24 26.50
C TYR A 7 4.73 -46.75 26.28
N PRO A 8 4.71 -47.24 25.06
CA PRO A 8 4.84 -48.68 24.77
C PRO A 8 6.24 -49.15 25.18
N LYS A 9 6.27 -50.40 25.69
CA LYS A 9 7.41 -51.05 26.36
C LYS A 9 8.64 -51.34 25.50
N TYR A 10 8.67 -50.90 24.22
CA TYR A 10 9.71 -51.21 23.24
C TYR A 10 10.13 -49.94 22.48
N SER A 11 10.88 -49.10 23.15
CA SER A 11 11.56 -47.99 22.48
C SER A 11 13.06 -48.10 22.75
N SER A 12 13.87 -48.12 21.74
CA SER A 12 15.33 -48.02 21.82
C SER A 12 15.83 -46.57 21.94
N ALA A 13 14.92 -45.63 22.17
CA ALA A 13 15.29 -44.22 22.31
C ALA A 13 15.91 -43.96 23.68
N GLU A 14 17.06 -43.34 23.72
CA GLU A 14 17.76 -42.94 24.95
C GLU A 14 17.22 -41.64 25.55
N THR A 15 16.56 -40.80 24.74
CA THR A 15 16.04 -39.49 25.11
C THR A 15 14.61 -39.29 24.63
N LEU A 16 13.84 -38.57 25.42
CA LEU A 16 12.46 -38.13 25.15
C LEU A 16 12.47 -36.62 24.97
N LEU A 17 11.93 -36.18 23.84
CA LEU A 17 11.69 -34.76 23.55
C LEU A 17 10.25 -34.41 23.93
N ILE A 18 10.08 -33.61 24.96
CA ILE A 18 8.76 -33.24 25.48
C ILE A 18 8.48 -31.79 25.13
N SER A 19 7.40 -31.56 24.38
CA SER A 19 6.92 -30.24 24.02
C SER A 19 5.45 -30.07 24.37
N PHE A 20 5.08 -28.89 24.79
CA PHE A 20 3.70 -28.47 25.01
C PHE A 20 3.52 -27.03 24.51
N VAL A 21 2.36 -26.70 23.98
CA VAL A 21 2.09 -25.37 23.44
C VAL A 21 2.30 -24.30 24.51
N GLY A 22 3.17 -23.35 24.27
CA GLY A 22 3.53 -22.27 25.22
C GLY A 22 4.54 -22.68 26.29
N MET A 23 5.21 -23.84 26.18
CA MET A 23 6.24 -24.29 27.09
C MET A 23 7.56 -24.59 26.38
N LYS A 24 8.69 -24.33 27.04
CA LYS A 24 10.02 -24.66 26.49
C LYS A 24 10.13 -26.17 26.32
N GLN A 25 10.52 -26.54 25.10
CA GLN A 25 10.84 -27.93 24.77
C GLN A 25 12.00 -28.43 25.64
N GLN A 26 11.85 -29.63 26.24
CA GLN A 26 12.85 -30.19 27.11
C GLN A 26 13.19 -31.61 26.67
N GLU A 27 14.48 -31.90 26.59
CA GLU A 27 15.02 -33.21 26.30
C GLU A 27 15.39 -33.91 27.59
N VAL A 28 14.85 -35.11 27.82
CA VAL A 28 15.02 -35.83 29.06
C VAL A 28 15.38 -37.30 28.79
N ALA A 29 16.36 -37.83 29.50
CA ALA A 29 16.74 -39.22 29.35
C ALA A 29 15.61 -40.17 29.81
N VAL A 30 15.42 -41.27 29.07
CA VAL A 30 14.40 -42.27 29.34
C VAL A 30 14.74 -42.99 30.65
N LYS A 31 13.82 -42.88 31.62
CA LYS A 31 13.89 -43.59 32.93
C LYS A 31 12.52 -44.21 33.23
N PRO A 32 12.47 -45.27 34.12
CA PRO A 32 11.19 -45.91 34.44
C PRO A 32 10.11 -44.95 34.97
N HIS A 33 10.52 -43.87 35.64
CA HIS A 33 9.67 -42.79 36.09
C HIS A 33 10.39 -41.46 35.83
N VAL A 34 9.78 -40.64 35.01
CA VAL A 34 10.28 -39.28 34.66
C VAL A 34 9.20 -38.27 35.04
N VAL A 35 9.56 -37.35 35.92
CA VAL A 35 8.74 -36.16 36.21
C VAL A 35 9.41 -34.97 35.49
N VAL A 36 8.72 -34.41 34.55
CA VAL A 36 9.21 -33.24 33.79
C VAL A 36 8.39 -32.04 34.18
N VAL A 37 9.06 -31.01 34.64
CA VAL A 37 8.47 -29.70 34.90
C VAL A 37 8.78 -28.82 33.69
N LEU A 38 7.79 -28.63 32.81
CA LEU A 38 7.92 -27.70 31.69
C LEU A 38 7.82 -26.29 32.23
N HIS A 39 8.78 -25.47 31.84
CA HIS A 39 8.75 -24.05 32.12
C HIS A 39 8.02 -23.35 30.99
N PRO A 40 7.20 -22.31 31.28
CA PRO A 40 6.59 -21.49 30.21
C PRO A 40 7.66 -21.00 29.25
N ASP A 41 7.41 -21.12 27.96
CA ASP A 41 8.22 -20.48 26.94
C ASP A 41 7.82 -19.00 26.91
N SER A 42 8.01 -18.37 28.04
CA SER A 42 7.95 -16.91 28.14
C SER A 42 9.32 -16.34 27.72
N GLU A 43 9.75 -16.61 26.52
CA GLU A 43 10.33 -15.52 25.77
C GLU A 43 9.16 -14.57 25.50
N ILE A 44 8.83 -13.78 26.51
CA ILE A 44 8.27 -12.46 26.29
C ILE A 44 9.36 -11.84 25.42
N LEU A 45 9.16 -11.85 24.10
CA LEU A 45 9.83 -10.93 23.22
C LEU A 45 9.51 -9.59 23.86
N ASP A 46 10.48 -9.01 24.58
CA ASP A 46 10.36 -7.68 25.15
C ASP A 46 10.00 -6.78 23.97
N GLU A 47 8.71 -6.53 23.77
CA GLU A 47 8.23 -5.70 22.66
C GLU A 47 8.86 -4.34 22.87
N VAL A 48 9.78 -4.01 21.98
CA VAL A 48 10.56 -2.78 22.05
C VAL A 48 9.82 -1.72 21.26
N VAL A 49 9.53 -0.60 21.90
CA VAL A 49 9.05 0.60 21.22
C VAL A 49 10.28 1.37 20.76
N VAL A 50 10.49 1.38 19.45
CA VAL A 50 11.57 2.15 18.83
C VAL A 50 11.07 3.59 18.67
N THR A 51 11.73 4.52 19.32
CA THR A 51 11.59 5.94 19.06
C THR A 51 12.84 6.44 18.36
N GLY A 52 12.76 7.50 17.58
CA GLY A 52 13.94 8.05 16.90
C GLY A 52 15.07 8.53 17.84
N TYR A 53 14.80 8.56 19.15
CA TYR A 53 15.77 8.97 20.19
C TYR A 53 16.21 7.82 21.09
N GLY A 54 15.69 6.61 20.90
CA GLY A 54 16.09 5.43 21.68
C GLY A 54 15.08 4.29 21.60
N ASN A 55 15.51 3.14 22.11
CA ASN A 55 14.70 1.95 22.22
C ASN A 55 14.21 1.81 23.66
N PHE A 56 12.92 1.77 23.84
CA PHE A 56 12.28 1.61 25.15
C PHE A 56 11.57 0.26 25.22
N LYS A 57 11.69 -0.41 26.35
CA LYS A 57 10.83 -1.58 26.58
C LYS A 57 9.37 -1.13 26.62
N LYS A 58 8.47 -1.82 25.93
CA LYS A 58 7.03 -1.47 25.90
C LYS A 58 6.46 -1.32 27.31
N ALA A 59 6.90 -2.14 28.26
CA ALA A 59 6.48 -2.08 29.66
C ALA A 59 6.90 -0.77 30.38
N SER A 60 7.97 -0.12 29.92
CA SER A 60 8.45 1.15 30.47
C SER A 60 8.02 2.37 29.66
N PHE A 61 7.38 2.16 28.50
CA PHE A 61 6.88 3.24 27.68
C PHE A 61 5.49 3.66 28.16
N THR A 62 5.36 4.83 28.71
CA THR A 62 4.11 5.33 29.30
C THR A 62 3.10 5.83 28.27
N GLY A 63 3.46 5.92 27.00
CA GLY A 63 2.61 6.40 25.91
C GLY A 63 1.92 5.26 25.15
N ALA A 64 0.83 5.58 24.43
CA ALA A 64 0.16 4.64 23.54
C ALA A 64 0.94 4.50 22.22
N ALA A 65 1.72 3.45 22.08
CA ALA A 65 2.42 3.08 20.85
C ALA A 65 2.01 1.69 20.37
N SER A 66 2.05 1.48 19.06
CA SER A 66 1.85 0.18 18.43
C SER A 66 2.98 -0.05 17.44
N THR A 67 3.68 -1.17 17.57
CA THR A 67 4.76 -1.56 16.67
C THR A 67 4.30 -2.71 15.80
N VAL A 68 4.53 -2.59 14.49
CA VAL A 68 4.30 -3.65 13.51
C VAL A 68 5.65 -4.10 12.99
N ASN A 69 6.00 -5.35 13.28
CA ASN A 69 7.15 -6.01 12.68
C ASN A 69 6.82 -6.41 11.25
N THR A 70 7.63 -5.97 10.29
CA THR A 70 7.37 -6.25 8.88
C THR A 70 7.57 -7.71 8.50
N GLY A 71 8.27 -8.51 9.33
CA GLY A 71 8.36 -9.96 9.14
C GLY A 71 7.00 -10.65 9.00
N ASN A 72 5.99 -10.17 9.73
CA ASN A 72 4.62 -10.67 9.59
C ASN A 72 3.90 -10.17 8.33
N LEU A 73 4.44 -9.13 7.69
CA LEU A 73 3.89 -8.49 6.49
C LEU A 73 4.75 -8.72 5.24
N GLU A 74 5.80 -9.55 5.34
CA GLU A 74 6.71 -9.81 4.22
C GLU A 74 5.99 -10.44 3.01
N ASN A 75 4.96 -11.24 3.26
CA ASN A 75 4.21 -11.92 2.21
C ASN A 75 3.06 -11.08 1.61
N VAL A 76 2.85 -9.86 2.08
CA VAL A 76 1.85 -8.96 1.52
C VAL A 76 2.53 -8.11 0.44
N PRO A 77 2.19 -8.29 -0.85
CA PRO A 77 2.83 -7.62 -1.97
C PRO A 77 2.33 -6.17 -2.12
N VAL A 78 2.49 -5.37 -1.08
CA VAL A 78 2.16 -3.94 -1.10
C VAL A 78 3.42 -3.11 -1.29
N ILE A 79 3.32 -2.09 -2.11
CA ILE A 79 4.44 -1.24 -2.52
C ILE A 79 4.59 -0.05 -1.59
N SER A 80 3.49 0.43 -1.02
CA SER A 80 3.51 1.59 -0.14
C SER A 80 3.62 1.19 1.33
N VAL A 81 4.34 2.01 2.09
CA VAL A 81 4.48 1.86 3.55
C VAL A 81 3.13 2.04 4.22
N GLU A 82 2.32 2.94 3.70
CA GLU A 82 1.00 3.28 4.19
C GLU A 82 0.04 2.09 4.09
N GLU A 83 0.07 1.39 2.96
CA GLU A 83 -0.76 0.19 2.77
C GLU A 83 -0.41 -0.92 3.76
N LYS A 84 0.87 -1.06 4.14
CA LYS A 84 1.29 -2.00 5.19
C LYS A 84 0.70 -1.67 6.56
N LEU A 85 0.41 -0.41 6.83
CA LEU A 85 -0.23 0.02 8.08
C LEU A 85 -1.74 -0.17 8.08
N SER A 86 -2.35 -0.24 6.90
CA SER A 86 -3.80 -0.40 6.77
C SER A 86 -4.27 -1.71 7.41
N GLY A 87 -5.19 -1.61 8.35
CA GLY A 87 -5.72 -2.77 9.08
C GLY A 87 -4.77 -3.42 10.10
N SER A 88 -3.48 -3.02 10.13
CA SER A 88 -2.48 -3.61 11.03
C SER A 88 -2.39 -2.89 12.38
N VAL A 89 -2.78 -1.63 12.43
CA VAL A 89 -2.66 -0.79 13.63
C VAL A 89 -4.01 -0.22 14.02
N PRO A 90 -4.57 -0.60 15.20
CA PRO A 90 -5.82 -0.02 15.67
C PRO A 90 -5.74 1.50 15.82
N GLY A 91 -6.78 2.22 15.36
CA GLY A 91 -6.85 3.69 15.42
C GLY A 91 -6.03 4.43 14.35
N VAL A 92 -5.51 3.71 13.37
CA VAL A 92 -4.94 4.28 12.13
C VAL A 92 -5.93 4.04 11.00
N SER A 93 -6.33 5.09 10.31
CA SER A 93 -7.14 5.02 9.10
C SER A 93 -6.32 5.50 7.91
N LEU A 94 -6.44 4.76 6.81
CA LEU A 94 -5.85 5.08 5.52
C LEU A 94 -6.95 5.45 4.55
N SER A 95 -6.77 6.55 3.84
CA SER A 95 -7.64 6.96 2.73
C SER A 95 -6.74 7.33 1.55
N SER A 96 -6.96 6.68 0.42
CA SER A 96 -6.34 7.05 -0.85
C SER A 96 -7.38 7.72 -1.74
N SER A 97 -7.06 8.88 -2.26
CA SER A 97 -7.90 9.64 -3.21
C SER A 97 -7.48 9.42 -4.66
N SER A 98 -6.40 8.69 -4.89
CA SER A 98 -5.80 8.49 -6.21
C SER A 98 -5.51 7.03 -6.48
N SER A 99 -5.69 6.59 -7.72
CA SER A 99 -5.29 5.27 -8.22
C SER A 99 -3.88 5.27 -8.84
N ASN A 100 -3.25 6.43 -8.95
CA ASN A 100 -1.90 6.55 -9.49
C ASN A 100 -0.89 5.81 -8.60
N PRO A 101 -0.08 4.89 -9.12
CA PRO A 101 0.98 4.25 -8.36
C PRO A 101 1.92 5.28 -7.71
N GLY A 102 2.17 5.16 -6.41
CA GLY A 102 3.02 6.08 -5.65
C GLY A 102 2.38 7.42 -5.31
N ALA A 103 1.07 7.57 -5.48
CA ALA A 103 0.34 8.75 -5.05
C ALA A 103 0.31 8.90 -3.52
N VAL A 104 0.04 10.11 -3.06
CA VAL A 104 -0.10 10.41 -1.63
C VAL A 104 -1.36 9.73 -1.09
N SER A 105 -1.18 8.95 -0.03
CA SER A 105 -2.28 8.45 0.78
C SER A 105 -2.37 9.25 2.07
N SER A 106 -3.56 9.62 2.47
CA SER A 106 -3.79 10.32 3.74
C SER A 106 -3.89 9.30 4.87
N ILE A 107 -2.96 9.38 5.82
CA ILE A 107 -3.00 8.61 7.06
C ILE A 107 -3.49 9.50 8.19
N ARG A 108 -4.41 8.98 8.98
CA ARG A 108 -4.92 9.67 10.16
C ARG A 108 -4.81 8.77 11.38
N ILE A 109 -4.30 9.34 12.47
CA ILE A 109 -4.17 8.66 13.74
C ILE A 109 -5.23 9.23 14.69
N ARG A 110 -6.17 8.38 15.14
CA ARG A 110 -7.30 8.76 16.01
C ARG A 110 -8.26 9.80 15.41
N GLY A 111 -8.30 9.91 14.06
CA GLY A 111 -9.22 10.80 13.36
C GLY A 111 -8.64 12.17 13.01
N MET A 112 -9.48 13.15 12.81
CA MET A 112 -9.11 14.52 12.44
C MET A 112 -8.91 15.37 13.69
N GLY A 113 -7.73 15.98 13.82
CA GLY A 113 -7.41 16.89 14.93
C GLY A 113 -7.74 18.34 14.64
N SER A 114 -7.82 18.72 13.36
CA SER A 114 -8.07 20.10 12.93
C SER A 114 -8.91 20.15 11.66
N ILE A 115 -9.75 21.18 11.55
CA ILE A 115 -10.51 21.48 10.34
C ILE A 115 -9.67 22.27 9.33
N ASN A 116 -8.82 23.18 9.79
CA ASN A 116 -8.08 24.12 8.97
C ASN A 116 -6.58 23.85 8.88
N ALA A 117 -6.02 23.03 9.77
CA ALA A 117 -4.61 22.63 9.74
C ALA A 117 -4.45 21.20 9.19
N GLY A 118 -3.24 20.87 8.74
CA GLY A 118 -2.92 19.51 8.29
C GLY A 118 -3.17 18.47 9.40
N ASN A 119 -3.66 17.31 9.02
CA ASN A 119 -3.95 16.19 9.93
C ASN A 119 -3.00 15.02 9.73
N ASP A 120 -1.97 15.18 8.91
CA ASP A 120 -1.00 14.13 8.63
C ASP A 120 -0.03 13.94 9.81
N PRO A 121 0.33 12.68 10.15
CA PRO A 121 1.31 12.42 11.18
C PRO A 121 2.72 12.82 10.72
N LEU A 122 3.61 13.02 11.68
CA LEU A 122 5.03 13.20 11.40
C LEU A 122 5.66 11.84 11.08
N TYR A 123 6.43 11.76 10.00
CA TYR A 123 7.23 10.58 9.68
C TYR A 123 8.67 10.76 10.15
N VAL A 124 9.22 9.72 10.73
CA VAL A 124 10.62 9.66 11.18
C VAL A 124 11.25 8.40 10.63
N ILE A 125 12.28 8.52 9.80
CA ILE A 125 12.99 7.39 9.19
C ILE A 125 14.37 7.32 9.83
N ASP A 126 14.68 6.20 10.48
CA ASP A 126 15.94 5.97 11.17
C ASP A 126 16.40 7.17 12.06
N GLY A 127 15.43 7.72 12.79
CA GLY A 127 15.65 8.88 13.67
C GLY A 127 15.60 10.25 13.00
N THR A 128 15.51 10.32 11.67
CA THR A 128 15.45 11.59 10.93
C THR A 128 14.00 11.94 10.57
N PRO A 129 13.47 13.09 11.05
CA PRO A 129 12.15 13.56 10.64
C PRO A 129 12.13 13.93 9.15
N VAL A 130 11.14 13.45 8.43
CA VAL A 130 10.94 13.74 7.01
C VAL A 130 9.63 14.49 6.79
N THR A 131 9.58 15.28 5.71
CA THR A 131 8.37 16.00 5.33
C THR A 131 7.31 15.03 4.87
N SER A 132 6.11 15.12 5.44
CA SER A 132 4.91 14.40 5.00
C SER A 132 4.16 15.19 3.93
N GLY A 133 3.33 14.48 3.16
CA GLY A 133 2.46 15.08 2.16
C GLY A 133 3.05 15.12 0.75
N ASN A 134 2.47 15.97 -0.07
CA ASN A 134 2.84 16.08 -1.48
C ASN A 134 4.17 16.83 -1.64
N VAL A 135 5.17 16.19 -2.22
CA VAL A 135 6.49 16.78 -2.52
C VAL A 135 6.63 17.17 -3.99
N SER A 136 5.61 17.02 -4.82
CA SER A 136 5.64 17.49 -6.22
C SER A 136 5.34 18.98 -6.29
N GLU A 137 6.15 19.72 -7.04
CA GLU A 137 5.96 21.16 -7.26
C GLU A 137 4.74 21.48 -8.16
N PHE A 138 4.27 20.50 -8.93
CA PHE A 138 3.15 20.66 -9.85
C PHE A 138 1.83 20.24 -9.20
N THR A 139 1.11 21.20 -8.68
CA THR A 139 -0.16 21.03 -7.96
C THR A 139 -1.41 20.97 -8.86
N TYR A 140 -1.26 20.76 -10.15
CA TYR A 140 -2.42 20.75 -11.07
C TYR A 140 -3.28 19.50 -11.01
N SER A 141 -2.86 18.48 -10.25
CA SER A 141 -3.65 17.27 -10.01
C SER A 141 -3.55 16.85 -8.55
N ASP A 142 -4.62 16.32 -7.98
CA ASP A 142 -4.66 15.75 -6.63
C ASP A 142 -3.73 14.53 -6.48
N ALA A 143 -3.11 14.07 -7.57
CA ALA A 143 -2.14 13.00 -7.61
C ALA A 143 -0.74 13.50 -7.19
N GLY A 144 -0.57 13.90 -5.94
CA GLY A 144 0.71 14.26 -5.37
C GLY A 144 1.71 13.10 -5.36
N THR A 145 2.99 13.40 -5.17
CA THR A 145 4.04 12.39 -4.96
C THR A 145 4.37 12.31 -3.49
N ASN A 146 4.31 11.11 -2.92
CA ASN A 146 4.67 10.86 -1.53
C ASN A 146 6.16 10.53 -1.41
N ILE A 147 6.85 11.17 -0.46
CA ILE A 147 8.25 10.83 -0.17
C ILE A 147 8.40 9.38 0.30
N LEU A 148 7.38 8.83 0.98
CA LEU A 148 7.41 7.44 1.42
C LEU A 148 7.36 6.44 0.24
N ALA A 149 6.85 6.87 -0.92
CA ALA A 149 6.91 6.07 -2.14
C ALA A 149 8.36 5.85 -2.64
N THR A 150 9.33 6.61 -2.14
CA THR A 150 10.75 6.39 -2.44
C THR A 150 11.37 5.26 -1.61
N LEU A 151 10.72 4.83 -0.52
CA LEU A 151 11.19 3.73 0.32
C LEU A 151 10.84 2.38 -0.28
N ASN A 152 11.79 1.44 -0.18
CA ASN A 152 11.48 0.04 -0.43
C ASN A 152 10.90 -0.59 0.85
N THR A 153 9.66 -1.04 0.78
CA THR A 153 8.98 -1.67 1.92
C THR A 153 9.67 -2.94 2.44
N ASN A 154 10.47 -3.61 1.61
CA ASN A 154 11.22 -4.79 1.99
C ASN A 154 12.49 -4.47 2.81
N ASP A 155 12.96 -3.21 2.79
CA ASP A 155 14.08 -2.74 3.62
C ASP A 155 13.65 -2.27 5.00
N ILE A 156 12.35 -2.28 5.30
CA ILE A 156 11.81 -1.87 6.59
C ILE A 156 11.84 -3.06 7.54
N GLU A 157 12.38 -2.85 8.74
CA GLU A 157 12.38 -3.81 9.84
C GLU A 157 11.12 -3.69 10.69
N SER A 158 10.76 -2.46 11.06
CA SER A 158 9.57 -2.20 11.87
C SER A 158 8.97 -0.83 11.61
N ILE A 159 7.68 -0.71 11.87
CA ILE A 159 6.94 0.56 11.84
C ILE A 159 6.29 0.74 13.20
N THR A 160 6.65 1.79 13.91
CA THR A 160 6.07 2.13 15.22
C THR A 160 5.19 3.36 15.08
N VAL A 161 3.92 3.24 15.47
CA VAL A 161 2.96 4.34 15.47
C VAL A 161 2.78 4.84 16.90
N ILE A 162 3.22 6.06 17.15
CA ILE A 162 3.08 6.78 18.43
C ILE A 162 1.80 7.63 18.34
N LYS A 163 0.80 7.24 19.13
CA LYS A 163 -0.55 7.81 19.04
C LYS A 163 -0.82 8.84 20.12
N ASP A 164 0.05 8.93 21.12
CA ASP A 164 -0.12 9.78 22.29
C ASP A 164 0.70 11.05 22.19
N ALA A 165 0.05 12.17 22.47
CA ALA A 165 0.69 13.49 22.40
C ALA A 165 1.86 13.63 23.40
N ALA A 166 1.78 12.99 24.57
CA ALA A 166 2.87 13.03 25.55
C ALA A 166 4.14 12.35 25.02
N ALA A 167 4.00 11.20 24.39
CA ALA A 167 5.11 10.47 23.75
C ALA A 167 5.59 11.17 22.46
N ALA A 168 4.67 11.79 21.73
CA ALA A 168 4.96 12.55 20.52
C ALA A 168 5.67 13.88 20.81
N SER A 169 5.60 14.40 22.04
CA SER A 169 6.21 15.68 22.42
C SER A 169 7.73 15.73 22.25
N LEU A 170 8.41 14.57 22.24
CA LEU A 170 9.82 14.44 21.91
C LEU A 170 10.18 14.98 20.51
N TYR A 171 9.19 15.03 19.61
CA TYR A 171 9.35 15.49 18.23
C TYR A 171 8.84 16.92 18.01
N GLY A 172 8.41 17.60 19.09
CA GLY A 172 7.91 18.97 19.07
C GLY A 172 6.50 19.12 18.49
N SER A 173 6.13 20.35 18.12
CA SER A 173 4.76 20.71 17.66
C SER A 173 4.33 19.99 16.37
N ARG A 174 5.27 19.59 15.52
CA ARG A 174 4.97 18.84 14.29
C ARG A 174 4.37 17.46 14.53
N ALA A 175 4.52 16.94 15.74
CA ALA A 175 4.02 15.62 16.13
C ALA A 175 2.60 15.66 16.76
N ALA A 176 1.90 16.77 16.67
CA ALA A 176 0.55 16.94 17.26
C ALA A 176 -0.46 15.88 16.76
N ASN A 177 -0.32 15.45 15.52
CA ASN A 177 -1.18 14.42 14.89
C ASN A 177 -0.64 12.99 15.05
N GLY A 178 0.35 12.78 15.94
CA GLY A 178 1.05 11.53 16.12
C GLY A 178 2.32 11.39 15.27
N VAL A 179 3.06 10.32 15.51
CA VAL A 179 4.35 10.05 14.83
C VAL A 179 4.37 8.62 14.31
N ILE A 180 4.84 8.45 13.08
CA ILE A 180 5.12 7.16 12.47
C ILE A 180 6.63 7.02 12.34
N VAL A 181 7.22 6.15 13.16
CA VAL A 181 8.65 5.86 13.15
C VAL A 181 8.89 4.62 12.30
N ILE A 182 9.67 4.77 11.27
CA ILE A 182 10.08 3.70 10.34
C ILE A 182 11.53 3.38 10.63
N THR A 183 11.80 2.12 10.94
CA THR A 183 13.16 1.62 11.17
C THR A 183 13.53 0.71 10.01
N THR A 184 14.65 0.98 9.35
CA THR A 184 15.16 0.15 8.26
C THR A 184 15.98 -1.03 8.78
N LYS A 185 16.10 -2.08 7.97
CA LYS A 185 16.86 -3.29 8.31
C LYS A 185 18.33 -2.92 8.55
N SER A 186 18.87 -3.45 9.62
CA SER A 186 20.27 -3.29 10.01
C SER A 186 21.01 -4.63 9.92
N GLY A 187 22.34 -4.59 9.97
CA GLY A 187 23.15 -5.79 10.05
C GLY A 187 22.99 -6.52 11.38
N SER A 188 23.18 -7.81 11.36
CA SER A 188 23.20 -8.64 12.57
C SER A 188 24.50 -9.42 12.66
N GLN A 189 24.90 -9.79 13.87
CA GLN A 189 26.06 -10.66 14.08
C GLN A 189 25.81 -12.03 13.46
N GLY A 190 26.73 -12.52 12.65
CA GLY A 190 26.66 -13.82 12.03
C GLY A 190 27.35 -13.90 10.69
N LYS A 191 27.24 -15.07 10.05
CA LYS A 191 27.75 -15.26 8.69
C LYS A 191 27.04 -14.35 7.71
N THR A 192 27.75 -13.88 6.72
CA THR A 192 27.17 -13.09 5.63
C THR A 192 26.09 -13.91 4.92
N LYS A 193 24.89 -13.31 4.81
CA LYS A 193 23.74 -13.87 4.11
C LYS A 193 23.43 -13.00 2.91
N VAL A 194 23.19 -13.63 1.78
CA VAL A 194 22.72 -12.99 0.55
C VAL A 194 21.30 -13.47 0.30
N ASN A 195 20.37 -12.54 0.16
CA ASN A 195 18.99 -12.85 -0.16
C ASN A 195 18.62 -12.22 -1.49
N PHE A 196 17.92 -12.98 -2.31
CA PHE A 196 17.26 -12.51 -3.52
C PHE A 196 15.75 -12.68 -3.35
N ARG A 197 15.01 -11.62 -3.66
CA ARG A 197 13.55 -11.63 -3.65
C ARG A 197 13.01 -11.12 -4.96
N SER A 198 11.96 -11.76 -5.44
CA SER A 198 11.24 -11.34 -6.64
C SER A 198 9.73 -11.51 -6.38
N ASP A 199 8.98 -10.44 -6.54
CA ASP A 199 7.52 -10.40 -6.36
C ASP A 199 6.89 -9.94 -7.68
N TRP A 200 5.86 -10.65 -8.12
CA TRP A 200 5.13 -10.37 -9.35
C TRP A 200 3.64 -10.41 -9.06
N GLY A 201 2.91 -9.53 -9.70
CA GLY A 201 1.48 -9.47 -9.53
C GLY A 201 0.80 -8.71 -10.66
N PHE A 202 -0.53 -8.71 -10.62
CA PHE A 202 -1.37 -7.94 -11.51
C PHE A 202 -2.54 -7.34 -10.75
N SER A 203 -3.04 -6.23 -11.23
CA SER A 203 -4.16 -5.50 -10.65
C SER A 203 -5.20 -5.23 -11.72
N ASN A 204 -6.46 -5.47 -11.38
CA ASN A 204 -7.60 -5.18 -12.23
C ASN A 204 -8.61 -4.33 -11.45
N MET A 205 -9.55 -3.73 -12.14
CA MET A 205 -10.70 -3.11 -11.51
C MET A 205 -11.48 -4.16 -10.70
N ALA A 206 -11.54 -4.00 -9.38
CA ALA A 206 -12.12 -4.99 -8.48
C ALA A 206 -13.65 -5.07 -8.60
N ILE A 207 -14.31 -3.95 -8.86
CA ILE A 207 -15.78 -3.84 -8.90
C ILE A 207 -16.17 -3.01 -10.12
N ASN A 208 -17.07 -3.54 -10.95
CA ASN A 208 -17.75 -2.76 -11.98
C ASN A 208 -18.81 -1.88 -11.29
N TYR A 209 -18.37 -0.78 -10.70
CA TYR A 209 -19.13 0.00 -9.72
C TYR A 209 -20.36 0.70 -10.30
N ARG A 210 -20.40 0.95 -11.60
CA ARG A 210 -21.54 1.60 -12.25
C ARG A 210 -21.78 0.91 -13.59
N PRO A 211 -22.80 0.05 -13.68
CA PRO A 211 -23.23 -0.45 -14.97
C PRO A 211 -23.62 0.76 -15.82
N GLN A 212 -23.08 0.84 -17.02
CA GLN A 212 -23.46 1.83 -18.01
C GLN A 212 -24.49 1.22 -18.95
N LEU A 213 -25.32 2.07 -19.50
CA LEU A 213 -26.17 1.67 -20.63
C LEU A 213 -25.28 1.34 -21.81
N SER A 214 -25.56 0.26 -22.51
CA SER A 214 -24.99 0.02 -23.82
C SER A 214 -25.35 1.16 -24.79
N GLY A 215 -24.60 1.30 -25.86
CA GLY A 215 -24.90 2.33 -26.85
C GLY A 215 -26.32 2.20 -27.42
N ASP A 216 -26.80 0.99 -27.63
CA ASP A 216 -28.15 0.73 -28.14
C ASP A 216 -29.22 1.07 -27.08
N GLU A 217 -29.04 0.69 -25.81
CA GLU A 217 -29.95 1.08 -24.71
C GLU A 217 -30.00 2.60 -24.50
N ARG A 218 -28.82 3.26 -24.56
CA ARG A 218 -28.75 4.71 -24.49
C ARG A 218 -29.48 5.38 -25.64
N ARG A 219 -29.32 4.86 -26.87
CA ARG A 219 -30.01 5.37 -28.05
C ARG A 219 -31.53 5.22 -27.91
N GLU A 220 -32.02 4.10 -27.43
CA GLU A 220 -33.45 3.84 -27.18
C GLU A 220 -34.00 4.81 -26.11
N LEU A 221 -33.26 5.03 -25.03
CA LEU A 221 -33.65 5.99 -23.98
C LEU A 221 -33.75 7.41 -24.52
N LEU A 222 -32.77 7.84 -25.33
CA LEU A 222 -32.76 9.17 -25.96
C LEU A 222 -33.86 9.31 -26.99
N TRP A 223 -34.12 8.28 -27.79
CA TRP A 223 -35.23 8.25 -28.72
C TRP A 223 -36.58 8.41 -27.99
N THR A 224 -36.77 7.69 -26.90
CA THR A 224 -37.96 7.82 -26.04
C THR A 224 -38.09 9.23 -25.47
N GLY A 225 -36.98 9.84 -25.07
CA GLY A 225 -36.95 11.22 -24.61
C GLY A 225 -37.38 12.22 -25.68
N LEU A 226 -36.85 12.07 -26.91
CA LEU A 226 -37.23 12.88 -28.06
C LEU A 226 -38.70 12.72 -28.47
N LYS A 227 -39.21 11.49 -28.47
CA LYS A 227 -40.62 11.19 -28.70
C LYS A 227 -41.51 11.87 -27.65
N ASN A 228 -41.15 11.76 -26.37
CA ASN A 228 -41.90 12.40 -25.30
C ASN A 228 -41.86 13.93 -25.40
N TYR A 229 -40.76 14.51 -25.81
CA TYR A 229 -40.67 15.95 -26.10
C TYR A 229 -41.61 16.35 -27.22
N GLY A 230 -41.71 15.58 -28.31
CA GLY A 230 -42.69 15.79 -29.38
C GLY A 230 -44.12 15.74 -28.88
N LEU A 231 -44.46 14.72 -28.10
CA LEU A 231 -45.82 14.52 -27.51
C LEU A 231 -46.22 15.64 -26.54
N TYR A 232 -45.40 15.83 -25.52
CA TYR A 232 -45.75 16.66 -24.36
C TYR A 232 -45.23 18.10 -24.44
N GLY A 233 -44.12 18.31 -25.15
CA GLY A 233 -43.51 19.60 -25.31
C GLY A 233 -44.03 20.37 -26.53
N GLN A 234 -44.31 19.67 -27.64
CA GLN A 234 -44.78 20.27 -28.89
C GLN A 234 -46.26 20.02 -29.16
N GLY A 235 -46.91 19.12 -28.38
CA GLY A 235 -48.33 18.78 -28.57
C GLY A 235 -48.60 17.97 -29.87
N ALA A 236 -47.60 17.32 -30.40
CA ALA A 236 -47.71 16.51 -31.60
C ALA A 236 -48.49 15.19 -31.36
N SER A 237 -49.03 14.62 -32.43
CA SER A 237 -49.59 13.29 -32.37
C SER A 237 -48.47 12.23 -32.16
N GLU A 238 -48.86 10.99 -31.77
CA GLU A 238 -47.89 9.93 -31.56
C GLU A 238 -47.01 9.62 -32.81
N ALA A 239 -47.62 9.65 -33.99
CA ALA A 239 -46.92 9.42 -35.24
C ALA A 239 -45.92 10.57 -35.59
N GLU A 240 -46.33 11.81 -35.40
CA GLU A 240 -45.47 12.94 -35.61
C GLU A 240 -44.32 12.99 -34.61
N ALA A 241 -44.60 12.66 -33.34
CA ALA A 241 -43.60 12.64 -32.30
C ALA A 241 -42.55 11.50 -32.52
N ALA A 242 -43.00 10.32 -33.04
CA ALA A 242 -42.09 9.26 -33.41
C ALA A 242 -41.22 9.67 -34.61
N ALA A 243 -41.81 10.28 -35.64
CA ALA A 243 -41.07 10.79 -36.80
C ALA A 243 -40.08 11.87 -36.44
N PHE A 244 -40.43 12.74 -35.48
CA PHE A 244 -39.50 13.74 -34.91
C PHE A 244 -38.31 13.05 -34.23
N ALA A 245 -38.57 12.01 -33.39
CA ALA A 245 -37.51 11.26 -32.73
C ALA A 245 -36.60 10.58 -33.76
N ASP A 246 -37.16 9.89 -34.75
CA ASP A 246 -36.39 9.23 -35.82
C ASP A 246 -35.47 10.22 -36.60
N SER A 247 -35.97 11.41 -36.87
CA SER A 247 -35.22 12.41 -37.62
C SER A 247 -34.09 13.07 -36.82
N ASN A 248 -34.16 13.05 -35.49
CA ASN A 248 -33.24 13.78 -34.64
C ASN A 248 -32.30 12.89 -33.82
N ILE A 249 -32.57 11.57 -33.70
CA ILE A 249 -31.81 10.68 -32.82
C ILE A 249 -30.32 10.64 -33.17
N ASP A 250 -29.96 10.72 -34.43
CA ASP A 250 -28.55 10.66 -34.84
C ASP A 250 -27.74 11.91 -34.43
N SER A 251 -28.42 13.04 -34.19
CA SER A 251 -27.76 14.21 -33.59
C SER A 251 -27.34 14.03 -32.14
N PHE A 252 -27.94 13.10 -31.42
CA PHE A 252 -27.71 12.83 -30.00
C PHE A 252 -27.00 11.50 -29.73
N ALA A 253 -27.22 10.50 -30.59
CA ALA A 253 -26.70 9.13 -30.40
C ALA A 253 -26.50 8.47 -31.79
N ALA A 254 -25.70 9.06 -32.66
CA ALA A 254 -25.27 8.44 -33.90
C ALA A 254 -24.47 7.17 -33.56
N LYS A 255 -24.77 6.07 -34.26
CA LYS A 255 -24.01 4.83 -34.15
C LYS A 255 -22.79 4.91 -35.05
N PRO A 256 -21.56 4.86 -34.52
CA PRO A 256 -20.34 4.86 -35.31
C PRO A 256 -20.27 3.65 -36.24
N ALA A 257 -19.59 3.80 -37.40
CA ALA A 257 -19.42 2.71 -38.35
C ALA A 257 -18.76 1.47 -37.77
N ASN A 258 -17.84 1.67 -36.82
CA ASN A 258 -17.12 0.59 -36.13
C ASN A 258 -17.86 0.05 -34.87
N GLY A 259 -19.11 0.48 -34.65
CA GLY A 259 -19.87 0.12 -33.46
C GLY A 259 -19.74 1.13 -32.33
N TRP A 260 -20.37 0.81 -31.19
CA TRP A 260 -20.31 1.63 -30.00
C TRP A 260 -18.97 1.50 -29.30
N THR A 261 -18.43 2.61 -28.81
CA THR A 261 -17.21 2.61 -28.02
C THR A 261 -17.50 2.25 -26.56
N ASP A 262 -16.82 1.22 -26.05
CA ASP A 262 -16.75 0.98 -24.61
C ASP A 262 -15.54 1.73 -24.03
N TRP A 263 -15.80 2.90 -23.48
CA TRP A 263 -14.74 3.75 -22.90
C TRP A 263 -14.05 3.16 -21.69
N LYS A 264 -14.65 2.14 -21.03
CA LYS A 264 -13.97 1.43 -19.94
C LYS A 264 -12.88 0.54 -20.52
N ASP A 265 -13.16 -0.21 -21.57
CA ASP A 265 -12.17 -1.08 -22.19
C ASP A 265 -11.04 -0.27 -22.85
N GLU A 266 -11.33 0.94 -23.34
CA GLU A 266 -10.32 1.81 -23.91
C GLU A 266 -9.40 2.45 -22.86
N LEU A 267 -9.91 2.78 -21.69
CA LEU A 267 -9.17 3.52 -20.67
C LEU A 267 -8.58 2.67 -19.57
N PHE A 268 -9.22 1.55 -19.23
CA PHE A 268 -8.74 0.64 -18.20
C PHE A 268 -8.00 -0.56 -18.81
N LYS A 269 -7.00 -1.01 -18.10
CA LYS A 269 -6.19 -2.18 -18.44
C LYS A 269 -5.83 -2.98 -17.20
N THR A 270 -5.35 -4.19 -17.41
CA THR A 270 -4.65 -4.93 -16.36
C THR A 270 -3.31 -4.27 -16.08
N GLY A 271 -3.11 -3.80 -14.84
CA GLY A 271 -1.83 -3.28 -14.37
C GLY A 271 -0.90 -4.41 -13.95
N GLY A 272 0.39 -4.31 -14.30
CA GLY A 272 1.43 -5.24 -13.89
C GLY A 272 2.22 -4.70 -12.70
N HIS A 273 2.67 -5.60 -11.84
CA HIS A 273 3.57 -5.29 -10.74
C HIS A 273 4.77 -6.23 -10.78
N GLN A 274 5.97 -5.69 -10.67
CA GLN A 274 7.23 -6.42 -10.60
C GLN A 274 8.14 -5.75 -9.58
N ASN A 275 8.74 -6.56 -8.70
CA ASN A 275 9.74 -6.10 -7.77
C ASN A 275 10.88 -7.12 -7.69
N TYR A 276 12.10 -6.64 -7.76
CA TYR A 276 13.32 -7.42 -7.62
C TYR A 276 14.20 -6.77 -6.57
N GLN A 277 14.72 -7.57 -5.66
CA GLN A 277 15.61 -7.10 -4.62
C GLN A 277 16.74 -8.09 -4.37
N VAL A 278 17.95 -7.56 -4.24
CA VAL A 278 19.11 -8.28 -3.70
C VAL A 278 19.51 -7.60 -2.41
N SER A 279 19.71 -8.35 -1.35
CA SER A 279 20.23 -7.83 -0.10
C SER A 279 21.32 -8.69 0.48
N VAL A 280 22.27 -8.05 1.14
CA VAL A 280 23.41 -8.69 1.82
C VAL A 280 23.45 -8.16 3.25
N SER A 281 23.50 -9.06 4.20
CA SER A 281 23.61 -8.72 5.63
C SER A 281 24.60 -9.63 6.34
N GLY A 282 25.24 -9.12 7.36
CA GLY A 282 26.17 -9.91 8.16
C GLY A 282 26.96 -9.04 9.12
N GLY A 283 27.92 -9.67 9.78
CA GLY A 283 28.85 -8.94 10.64
C GLY A 283 29.47 -9.77 11.73
N GLY A 284 30.52 -9.22 12.31
CA GLY A 284 31.19 -9.73 13.51
C GLY A 284 30.67 -9.06 14.79
N GLN A 285 31.40 -9.23 15.88
CA GLN A 285 31.07 -8.63 17.18
C GLN A 285 31.09 -7.10 17.12
N ASN A 286 32.00 -6.53 16.36
CA ASN A 286 32.25 -5.09 16.36
C ASN A 286 31.67 -4.36 15.14
N THR A 287 31.46 -5.06 14.03
CA THR A 287 31.00 -4.46 12.78
C THR A 287 29.84 -5.27 12.22
N GLN A 288 28.74 -4.61 11.93
CA GLN A 288 27.55 -5.18 11.34
C GLN A 288 27.13 -4.34 10.15
N PHE A 289 26.67 -4.98 9.11
CA PHE A 289 26.25 -4.29 7.88
C PHE A 289 25.01 -4.92 7.26
N TYR A 290 24.22 -4.07 6.62
CA TYR A 290 23.13 -4.42 5.73
C TYR A 290 23.24 -3.55 4.48
N SER A 291 23.07 -4.13 3.32
CA SER A 291 22.99 -3.40 2.06
C SER A 291 21.97 -4.08 1.14
N SER A 292 21.19 -3.28 0.43
CA SER A 292 20.21 -3.75 -0.53
C SER A 292 20.19 -2.89 -1.79
N LEU A 293 19.82 -3.52 -2.89
CA LEU A 293 19.48 -2.86 -4.16
C LEU A 293 18.15 -3.44 -4.63
N SER A 294 17.24 -2.57 -5.07
CA SER A 294 15.97 -3.03 -5.64
C SER A 294 15.53 -2.23 -6.85
N TYR A 295 14.78 -2.91 -7.69
CA TYR A 295 14.01 -2.34 -8.79
C TYR A 295 12.56 -2.72 -8.65
N THR A 296 11.68 -1.72 -8.72
CA THR A 296 10.23 -1.90 -8.69
C THR A 296 9.63 -1.24 -9.91
N LYS A 297 8.75 -1.95 -10.60
CA LYS A 297 7.90 -1.43 -11.66
C LYS A 297 6.46 -1.75 -11.36
N GLN A 298 5.60 -0.75 -11.44
CA GLN A 298 4.15 -0.89 -11.29
C GLN A 298 3.46 -0.12 -12.41
N ASP A 299 2.66 -0.82 -13.19
CA ASP A 299 1.72 -0.21 -14.13
C ASP A 299 0.37 -0.04 -13.45
N GLY A 300 -0.24 1.13 -13.60
CA GLY A 300 -1.59 1.40 -13.10
C GLY A 300 -2.66 0.72 -13.96
N ILE A 301 -3.87 0.67 -13.41
CA ILE A 301 -5.05 0.13 -14.12
C ILE A 301 -5.63 1.09 -15.17
N ILE A 302 -5.25 2.36 -15.13
CA ILE A 302 -5.60 3.34 -16.15
C ILE A 302 -4.43 3.47 -17.15
N GLN A 303 -4.74 3.71 -18.41
CA GLN A 303 -3.72 3.94 -19.43
C GLN A 303 -2.76 5.07 -19.02
N ASN A 304 -1.47 4.94 -19.36
CA ASN A 304 -0.41 5.91 -19.05
C ASN A 304 -0.14 6.19 -17.56
N GLN A 305 -0.65 5.36 -16.65
CA GLN A 305 -0.24 5.38 -15.24
C GLN A 305 0.88 4.37 -15.00
N GLY A 306 1.88 4.76 -14.21
CA GLY A 306 2.95 3.85 -13.82
C GLY A 306 3.98 4.47 -12.90
N LEU A 307 4.76 3.59 -12.26
CA LEU A 307 5.86 3.94 -11.39
C LEU A 307 7.03 3.00 -11.65
N GLU A 308 8.20 3.58 -11.83
CA GLU A 308 9.47 2.87 -11.84
C GLU A 308 10.36 3.42 -10.73
N ARG A 309 10.94 2.54 -9.93
CA ARG A 309 11.74 2.93 -8.78
C ARG A 309 12.99 2.07 -8.67
N PHE A 310 14.13 2.72 -8.53
CA PHE A 310 15.39 2.11 -8.10
C PHE A 310 15.71 2.58 -6.69
N THR A 311 16.01 1.66 -5.79
CA THR A 311 16.44 2.00 -4.44
C THR A 311 17.71 1.29 -4.07
N GLY A 312 18.54 1.97 -3.28
CA GLY A 312 19.70 1.39 -2.62
C GLY A 312 19.73 1.79 -1.16
N ASN A 313 20.03 0.85 -0.30
CA ASN A 313 20.19 1.06 1.13
C ASN A 313 21.52 0.47 1.59
N ALA A 314 22.22 1.18 2.48
CA ALA A 314 23.46 0.72 3.08
C ALA A 314 23.51 1.19 4.53
N ASN A 315 23.47 0.25 5.46
CA ASN A 315 23.56 0.48 6.90
C ASN A 315 24.81 -0.22 7.43
N LEU A 316 25.66 0.55 8.08
CA LEU A 316 26.89 0.08 8.72
C LEU A 316 26.89 0.51 10.17
N THR A 317 27.08 -0.41 11.07
CA THR A 317 27.27 -0.14 12.50
C THR A 317 28.63 -0.68 12.91
N HIS A 318 29.47 0.18 13.50
CA HIS A 318 30.77 -0.22 14.04
C HIS A 318 30.90 0.25 15.48
N THR A 319 31.24 -0.69 16.37
CA THR A 319 31.44 -0.41 17.80
C THR A 319 32.91 -0.58 18.14
N PHE A 320 33.52 0.48 18.59
CA PHE A 320 34.90 0.49 19.09
C PHE A 320 34.90 0.86 20.56
N LYS A 321 35.11 -0.10 21.43
CA LYS A 321 35.04 0.06 22.89
C LYS A 321 33.71 0.68 23.34
N ARG A 322 33.70 1.98 23.66
CA ARG A 322 32.53 2.74 24.11
C ARG A 322 31.91 3.61 23.03
N LEU A 323 32.55 3.68 21.86
CA LEU A 323 32.08 4.48 20.74
C LEU A 323 31.36 3.55 19.74
N THR A 324 30.11 3.84 19.45
CA THR A 324 29.36 3.22 18.36
C THR A 324 29.12 4.25 17.28
N VAL A 325 29.55 3.94 16.07
CA VAL A 325 29.30 4.75 14.87
C VAL A 325 28.32 3.99 13.99
N GLN A 326 27.23 4.65 13.68
CA GLN A 326 26.22 4.14 12.75
C GLN A 326 26.15 5.06 11.54
N VAL A 327 26.25 4.47 10.36
CA VAL A 327 26.09 5.17 9.08
C VAL A 327 24.94 4.53 8.35
N THR A 328 23.91 5.32 8.09
CA THR A 328 22.76 4.93 7.26
C THR A 328 22.77 5.77 6.00
N SER A 329 22.77 5.12 4.86
CA SER A 329 22.72 5.77 3.54
C SER A 329 21.58 5.17 2.74
N GLN A 330 20.72 6.04 2.23
CA GLN A 330 19.60 5.65 1.42
C GLN A 330 19.56 6.50 0.15
N PHE A 331 19.37 5.84 -0.95
CA PHE A 331 19.26 6.48 -2.26
C PHE A 331 18.05 5.92 -3.00
N SER A 332 17.34 6.79 -3.69
CA SER A 332 16.19 6.40 -4.50
C SER A 332 16.09 7.27 -5.75
N LYS A 333 15.79 6.62 -6.87
CA LYS A 333 15.37 7.30 -8.10
C LYS A 333 13.99 6.76 -8.47
N MET A 334 13.01 7.64 -8.54
CA MET A 334 11.63 7.31 -8.89
C MET A 334 11.22 8.08 -10.15
N ILE A 335 10.59 7.37 -11.07
CA ILE A 335 9.96 7.92 -12.27
C ILE A 335 8.49 7.55 -12.18
N GLN A 336 7.61 8.53 -12.12
CA GLN A 336 6.18 8.34 -12.02
C GLN A 336 5.49 8.94 -13.24
N LYS A 337 4.68 8.11 -13.90
CA LYS A 337 3.74 8.54 -14.94
C LYS A 337 2.37 8.69 -14.30
N LYS A 338 1.79 9.87 -14.38
CA LYS A 338 0.51 10.19 -13.76
C LYS A 338 -0.51 10.56 -14.80
N THR A 339 -1.74 10.14 -14.59
CA THR A 339 -2.90 10.72 -15.25
C THR A 339 -3.55 11.75 -14.34
N ASN A 340 -4.25 12.70 -14.93
CA ASN A 340 -5.01 13.65 -14.15
C ASN A 340 -6.17 12.94 -13.45
N GLU A 341 -6.21 13.07 -12.12
CA GLU A 341 -7.27 12.58 -11.27
C GLU A 341 -7.69 13.76 -10.41
N GLY A 342 -8.70 14.45 -10.78
CA GLY A 342 -9.15 15.61 -10.04
C GLY A 342 -10.64 15.52 -9.72
N THR A 343 -11.07 16.38 -8.84
CA THR A 343 -12.49 16.65 -8.58
C THR A 343 -13.13 17.44 -9.72
N SER A 344 -12.30 18.00 -10.61
CA SER A 344 -12.78 18.70 -11.82
C SER A 344 -13.42 17.72 -12.79
N TYR A 345 -14.65 18.01 -13.17
CA TYR A 345 -15.42 17.25 -14.15
C TYR A 345 -14.66 17.06 -15.48
N ASP A 346 -13.85 18.06 -15.87
CA ASP A 346 -13.19 18.14 -17.17
C ASP A 346 -11.75 17.59 -17.18
N GLY A 347 -11.26 16.99 -16.10
CA GLY A 347 -9.84 16.65 -16.02
C GLY A 347 -9.50 15.22 -15.66
N ALA A 348 -10.42 14.49 -15.03
CA ALA A 348 -10.13 13.16 -14.55
C ALA A 348 -10.35 12.10 -15.62
N VAL A 349 -9.27 11.45 -16.06
CA VAL A 349 -9.32 10.40 -17.11
C VAL A 349 -10.34 9.31 -16.77
N ALA A 350 -10.41 8.90 -15.50
CA ALA A 350 -11.39 7.91 -15.06
C ALA A 350 -12.84 8.34 -15.26
N ASN A 351 -13.15 9.67 -15.23
CA ASN A 351 -14.49 10.16 -15.46
C ASN A 351 -14.93 9.97 -16.91
N TYR A 352 -14.01 10.09 -17.85
CA TYR A 352 -14.33 9.85 -19.27
C TYR A 352 -14.84 8.42 -19.51
N ALA A 353 -14.33 7.43 -18.78
CA ALA A 353 -14.81 6.06 -18.88
C ALA A 353 -16.29 5.93 -18.54
N PHE A 354 -16.84 6.83 -17.74
CA PHE A 354 -18.22 6.77 -17.24
C PHE A 354 -19.17 7.79 -17.87
N PHE A 355 -18.64 8.90 -18.37
CA PHE A 355 -19.47 10.01 -18.85
C PHE A 355 -19.37 10.24 -20.35
N GLN A 356 -18.33 9.71 -21.00
CA GLN A 356 -18.17 9.89 -22.42
C GLN A 356 -19.24 9.15 -23.21
N SER A 357 -19.71 9.77 -24.29
CA SER A 357 -20.73 9.16 -25.15
C SER A 357 -20.18 7.93 -25.89
N PRO A 358 -20.88 6.79 -25.90
CA PRO A 358 -20.53 5.66 -26.76
C PRO A 358 -20.53 5.98 -28.25
N SER A 359 -21.14 7.11 -28.65
CA SER A 359 -21.12 7.60 -30.05
C SER A 359 -19.78 8.24 -30.44
N SER A 360 -18.96 8.66 -29.44
CA SER A 360 -17.63 9.19 -29.71
C SER A 360 -16.65 8.04 -29.88
N THR A 361 -15.73 8.17 -30.83
CA THR A 361 -14.70 7.19 -31.13
C THR A 361 -13.32 7.72 -30.75
N PRO A 362 -12.46 6.94 -30.09
CA PRO A 362 -11.11 7.34 -29.75
C PRO A 362 -10.18 7.39 -30.98
N TYR A 363 -10.56 6.73 -32.06
CA TYR A 363 -9.78 6.62 -33.27
C TYR A 363 -10.58 7.06 -34.48
N ASN A 364 -9.90 7.68 -35.44
CA ASN A 364 -10.41 7.95 -36.78
C ASN A 364 -10.47 6.64 -37.61
N GLU A 365 -11.10 6.71 -38.80
CA GLU A 365 -11.19 5.54 -39.68
C GLU A 365 -9.81 5.04 -40.17
N ASP A 366 -8.81 5.89 -40.19
CA ASP A 366 -7.42 5.56 -40.55
C ASP A 366 -6.61 4.98 -39.36
N GLY A 367 -7.22 4.84 -38.20
CA GLY A 367 -6.59 4.35 -36.97
C GLY A 367 -5.77 5.42 -36.22
N SER A 368 -5.71 6.64 -36.66
CA SER A 368 -5.12 7.74 -35.91
C SER A 368 -6.02 8.16 -34.74
N LEU A 369 -5.41 8.77 -33.69
CA LEU A 369 -6.18 9.29 -32.57
C LEU A 369 -7.15 10.39 -33.04
N ASN A 370 -8.38 10.27 -32.61
CA ASN A 370 -9.39 11.31 -32.80
C ASN A 370 -9.19 12.38 -31.72
N ASN A 371 -8.69 13.53 -32.11
CA ASN A 371 -8.43 14.65 -31.20
C ASN A 371 -9.64 15.57 -31.00
N GLY A 372 -10.84 15.15 -31.42
CA GLY A 372 -12.14 15.76 -31.13
C GLY A 372 -12.47 16.95 -31.98
#